data_4b3db492d72c0e2639eac81016d1afdc
#
_entry.id   4b3db492d72c0e2639eac81016d1afdc
#
_cell.length_a   1.000
_cell.length_b   1.000
_cell.length_c   1.000
_cell.angle_alpha   90.00
_cell.angle_beta   90.00
_cell.angle_gamma   90.00
#
_symmetry.space_group_name_H-M   'P 1'
#
loop_
_entity.id
_entity.type
_entity.pdbx_description
1 polymer ?
#
loop_
_entity_poly.entity_id
_entity_poly.type
_entity_poly.pdbx_seq_one_letter_code
_entity_poly.pdbx_strand_id
1 'polypeptide(L)'
;MNIRLYNARILTMEPGREVFYGEIWVKNDKIAYVAEQKELAEEWDRSQFPRIIWDIELDCKGNLLMPGFKNAHTHSGMTFLRSMADDMPLDQWLNKQVFPLEAKLTGEDIYDLTRLAVLEYLTSGVTSIFDMYLTPDTIAEACLDTGMRCVLVSGLNNFSSSPKQVEEEFLKWNKKNSLISYQLGFHAEYTCSKELLWKVSEMAHHYRTPVYAHISETEKEVEECKA
;
A
#
# COMPACT_ATOMS: atom_id res chain seq x y z
N MET A 1 -8.71 -18.86 11.88
CA MET A 1 -7.85 -19.71 11.05
C MET A 1 -6.46 -19.74 11.69
N ASN A 2 -5.87 -20.95 11.81
CA ASN A 2 -4.51 -21.14 12.33
C ASN A 2 -3.64 -21.68 11.21
N ILE A 3 -2.55 -20.98 10.91
CA ILE A 3 -1.62 -21.38 9.85
C ILE A 3 -0.25 -21.62 10.48
N ARG A 4 0.39 -22.71 10.09
CA ARG A 4 1.77 -23.01 10.41
C ARG A 4 2.63 -22.96 9.16
N LEU A 5 3.67 -22.13 9.19
CA LEU A 5 4.70 -22.06 8.16
C LEU A 5 5.96 -22.64 8.78
N TYR A 6 6.37 -23.84 8.36
CA TYR A 6 7.47 -24.56 8.99
C TYR A 6 8.60 -24.87 7.99
N ASN A 7 9.73 -25.33 8.52
CA ASN A 7 10.93 -25.64 7.72
C ASN A 7 11.37 -24.41 6.88
N ALA A 8 11.45 -23.24 7.51
CA ALA A 8 11.79 -21.98 6.88
C ALA A 8 13.12 -21.43 7.39
N ARG A 9 13.86 -20.72 6.52
CA ARG A 9 14.84 -19.73 6.95
C ARG A 9 14.10 -18.41 7.16
N ILE A 10 14.16 -17.87 8.36
CA ILE A 10 13.35 -16.71 8.75
C ILE A 10 14.22 -15.47 8.84
N LEU A 11 13.85 -14.43 8.12
CA LEU A 11 14.39 -13.07 8.20
C LEU A 11 13.32 -12.16 8.79
N THR A 12 13.47 -11.75 10.05
CA THR A 12 12.48 -10.91 10.74
C THR A 12 12.58 -9.42 10.39
N MET A 13 13.69 -8.99 9.83
CA MET A 13 14.06 -7.58 9.64
C MET A 13 14.28 -6.81 10.96
N GLU A 14 14.37 -7.48 12.10
CA GLU A 14 14.74 -6.86 13.36
C GLU A 14 16.24 -6.50 13.36
N PRO A 15 16.63 -5.29 13.79
CA PRO A 15 18.02 -4.90 13.83
C PRO A 15 18.87 -5.86 14.69
N GLY A 16 19.96 -6.37 14.14
CA GLY A 16 20.88 -7.27 14.83
C GLY A 16 20.43 -8.73 14.94
N ARG A 17 19.26 -9.08 14.39
CA ARG A 17 18.81 -10.49 14.35
C ARG A 17 19.18 -11.12 13.02
N GLU A 18 20.02 -12.14 13.07
CA GLU A 18 20.43 -12.89 11.88
C GLU A 18 19.30 -13.80 11.37
N VAL A 19 19.45 -14.29 10.15
CA VAL A 19 18.55 -15.30 9.57
C VAL A 19 18.71 -16.60 10.34
N PHE A 20 17.62 -17.20 10.76
CA PHE A 20 17.60 -18.47 11.50
C PHE A 20 16.63 -19.48 10.88
N TYR A 21 16.81 -20.74 11.19
CA TYR A 21 15.86 -21.80 10.84
C TYR A 21 14.77 -21.89 11.90
N GLY A 22 13.51 -22.02 11.43
CA GLY A 22 12.40 -22.06 12.36
C GLY A 22 11.03 -22.16 11.68
N GLU A 23 10.02 -21.73 12.43
CA GLU A 23 8.65 -21.69 11.95
C GLU A 23 7.89 -20.46 12.44
N ILE A 24 6.84 -20.09 11.71
CA ILE A 24 5.92 -19.01 12.08
C ILE A 24 4.51 -19.56 12.20
N TRP A 25 3.85 -19.17 13.28
CA TRP A 25 2.45 -19.46 13.51
C TRP A 25 1.60 -18.22 13.35
N VAL A 26 0.56 -18.34 12.56
CA VAL A 26 -0.40 -17.27 12.34
C VAL A 26 -1.74 -17.70 12.94
N LYS A 27 -2.34 -16.81 13.72
CA LYS A 27 -3.69 -16.94 14.24
C LYS A 27 -4.56 -15.84 13.66
N ASN A 28 -5.54 -16.23 12.87
CA ASN A 28 -6.35 -15.30 12.08
C ASN A 28 -5.51 -14.43 11.15
N ASP A 29 -5.34 -13.16 11.45
CA ASP A 29 -4.63 -12.14 10.68
C ASP A 29 -3.30 -11.68 11.32
N LYS A 30 -2.84 -12.39 12.37
CA LYS A 30 -1.67 -11.97 13.14
C LYS A 30 -0.67 -13.10 13.31
N ILE A 31 0.62 -12.74 13.25
CA ILE A 31 1.70 -13.61 13.69
C ILE A 31 1.55 -13.79 15.20
N ALA A 32 1.28 -15.03 15.61
CA ALA A 32 1.11 -15.38 17.01
C ALA A 32 2.42 -15.84 17.65
N TYR A 33 3.29 -16.46 16.85
CA TYR A 33 4.56 -16.97 17.34
C TYR A 33 5.60 -17.06 16.22
N VAL A 34 6.87 -16.83 16.59
CA VAL A 34 8.05 -17.01 15.74
C VAL A 34 9.03 -17.84 16.54
N ALA A 35 9.29 -19.07 16.11
CA ALA A 35 10.12 -20.03 16.83
C ALA A 35 11.40 -20.34 16.08
N GLU A 36 12.54 -20.33 16.77
CA GLU A 36 13.77 -20.89 16.26
C GLU A 36 13.77 -22.43 16.40
N GLN A 37 14.35 -23.14 15.43
CA GLN A 37 14.35 -24.61 15.43
C GLN A 37 15.01 -25.20 16.68
N LYS A 38 16.05 -24.57 17.23
CA LYS A 38 16.69 -24.98 18.47
C LYS A 38 15.74 -24.92 19.68
N GLU A 39 14.88 -23.91 19.75
CA GLU A 39 13.89 -23.75 20.82
C GLU A 39 12.80 -24.81 20.75
N LEU A 40 12.46 -25.24 19.53
CA LEU A 40 11.51 -26.32 19.29
C LEU A 40 12.07 -27.72 19.70
N ALA A 41 13.40 -27.87 19.72
CA ALA A 41 14.06 -29.12 20.01
C ALA A 41 14.39 -29.31 21.52
N GLU A 42 14.66 -28.21 22.25
CA GLU A 42 15.27 -28.29 23.57
C GLU A 42 14.29 -28.20 24.75
N GLU A 43 13.16 -27.51 24.63
CA GLU A 43 12.30 -27.23 25.79
C GLU A 43 10.78 -27.23 25.51
N TRP A 44 10.33 -27.74 24.39
CA TRP A 44 8.89 -27.68 24.15
C TRP A 44 8.14 -28.77 24.90
N ASP A 45 7.85 -28.48 26.16
CA ASP A 45 6.76 -29.16 26.86
C ASP A 45 5.44 -28.83 26.13
N ARG A 46 5.11 -29.69 25.16
CA ARG A 46 3.86 -29.60 24.39
C ARG A 46 2.61 -29.58 25.30
N SER A 47 2.77 -29.86 26.60
CA SER A 47 1.68 -29.80 27.58
C SER A 47 1.28 -28.37 27.95
N GLN A 48 2.16 -27.40 27.78
CA GLN A 48 1.87 -25.99 28.09
C GLN A 48 1.09 -25.26 26.98
N PHE A 49 1.07 -25.81 25.79
CA PHE A 49 0.27 -25.26 24.69
C PHE A 49 -0.93 -26.15 24.41
N PRO A 50 -2.16 -25.60 24.40
CA PRO A 50 -3.31 -26.38 23.99
C PRO A 50 -3.03 -26.95 22.60
N ARG A 51 -3.48 -28.18 22.34
CA ARG A 51 -3.36 -28.80 21.01
C ARG A 51 -3.89 -27.84 19.96
N ILE A 52 -3.00 -27.14 19.29
CA ILE A 52 -3.40 -26.25 18.18
C ILE A 52 -3.77 -27.15 17.02
N ILE A 53 -5.00 -27.01 16.56
CA ILE A 53 -5.45 -27.61 15.30
C ILE A 53 -5.08 -26.61 14.22
N TRP A 54 -4.26 -27.03 13.28
CA TRP A 54 -3.86 -26.24 12.15
C TRP A 54 -4.88 -26.37 11.02
N ASP A 55 -5.39 -25.25 10.53
CA ASP A 55 -6.23 -25.22 9.34
C ASP A 55 -5.38 -25.37 8.08
N ILE A 56 -4.15 -24.84 8.12
CA ILE A 56 -3.17 -24.91 7.02
C ILE A 56 -1.79 -25.18 7.63
N GLU A 57 -1.07 -26.17 7.09
CA GLU A 57 0.35 -26.35 7.32
C GLU A 57 1.11 -26.27 5.98
N LEU A 58 2.10 -25.37 5.91
CA LEU A 58 2.90 -25.15 4.71
C LEU A 58 4.38 -25.46 5.02
N ASP A 59 4.92 -26.47 4.37
CA ASP A 59 6.35 -26.74 4.36
C ASP A 59 7.06 -25.73 3.44
N CYS A 60 7.85 -24.84 4.04
CA CYS A 60 8.61 -23.84 3.29
C CYS A 60 9.87 -24.44 2.60
N LYS A 61 10.19 -25.73 2.83
CA LYS A 61 11.27 -26.46 2.14
C LYS A 61 12.63 -25.76 2.24
N GLY A 62 12.91 -25.11 3.35
CA GLY A 62 14.15 -24.34 3.57
C GLY A 62 14.19 -23.01 2.80
N ASN A 63 13.12 -22.59 2.17
CA ASN A 63 13.04 -21.27 1.53
C ASN A 63 13.07 -20.15 2.56
N LEU A 64 13.43 -18.95 2.10
CA LEU A 64 13.43 -17.76 2.92
C LEU A 64 11.99 -17.25 3.14
N LEU A 65 11.62 -17.11 4.40
CA LEU A 65 10.38 -16.48 4.84
C LEU A 65 10.70 -15.10 5.43
N MET A 66 10.12 -14.06 4.88
CA MET A 66 10.40 -12.68 5.27
C MET A 66 9.12 -11.84 5.18
N PRO A 67 9.08 -10.64 5.82
CA PRO A 67 7.97 -9.70 5.62
C PRO A 67 7.80 -9.36 4.14
N GLY A 68 6.54 -9.26 3.70
CA GLY A 68 6.24 -8.84 2.34
C GLY A 68 6.72 -7.40 2.05
N PHE A 69 7.00 -7.12 0.80
CA PHE A 69 7.41 -5.80 0.35
C PHE A 69 6.28 -4.78 0.52
N LYS A 70 6.68 -3.53 0.72
CA LYS A 70 5.78 -2.37 0.76
C LYS A 70 6.09 -1.50 -0.46
N ASN A 71 5.08 -1.28 -1.28
CA ASN A 71 5.21 -0.35 -2.41
C ASN A 71 4.65 1.01 -1.99
N ALA A 72 5.54 1.98 -1.86
CA ALA A 72 5.19 3.32 -1.38
C ALA A 72 4.74 4.28 -2.49
N HIS A 73 4.65 3.85 -3.74
CA HIS A 73 4.23 4.69 -4.87
C HIS A 73 3.47 3.85 -5.89
N THR A 74 2.14 3.93 -5.86
CA THR A 74 1.28 3.21 -6.81
C THR A 74 0.11 4.09 -7.30
N HIS A 75 -0.35 3.73 -8.48
CA HIS A 75 -1.55 4.25 -9.15
C HIS A 75 -2.30 3.05 -9.72
N SER A 76 -2.92 2.25 -8.84
CA SER A 76 -3.41 0.90 -9.19
C SER A 76 -4.41 0.88 -10.35
N GLY A 77 -5.26 1.91 -10.48
CA GLY A 77 -6.18 2.03 -11.60
C GLY A 77 -5.52 2.25 -12.97
N MET A 78 -4.21 2.53 -13.02
CA MET A 78 -3.50 2.79 -14.28
C MET A 78 -3.00 1.54 -15.00
N THR A 79 -3.32 0.34 -14.54
CA THR A 79 -2.86 -0.92 -15.17
C THR A 79 -3.23 -1.04 -16.64
N PHE A 80 -4.31 -0.42 -17.08
CA PHE A 80 -4.73 -0.37 -18.48
C PHE A 80 -3.80 0.44 -19.40
N LEU A 81 -2.96 1.32 -18.83
CA LEU A 81 -1.99 2.15 -19.58
C LEU A 81 -0.66 1.45 -19.79
N ARG A 82 -0.52 0.21 -19.37
CA ARG A 82 0.74 -0.54 -19.50
C ARG A 82 1.17 -0.63 -20.97
N SER A 83 2.44 -0.27 -21.22
CA SER A 83 3.03 -0.20 -22.56
C SER A 83 2.32 0.74 -23.53
N MET A 84 1.48 1.64 -23.03
CA MET A 84 0.89 2.69 -23.83
C MET A 84 1.70 3.98 -23.69
N ALA A 85 2.15 4.51 -24.81
CA ALA A 85 2.85 5.80 -24.84
C ALA A 85 4.18 5.83 -24.05
N ASP A 86 4.95 4.75 -24.15
CA ASP A 86 6.32 4.70 -23.68
C ASP A 86 7.17 5.77 -24.40
N ASP A 87 8.24 6.23 -23.73
CA ASP A 87 9.21 7.19 -24.26
C ASP A 87 8.68 8.62 -24.54
N MET A 88 7.64 9.05 -23.82
CA MET A 88 7.13 10.42 -23.88
C MET A 88 7.60 11.25 -22.68
N PRO A 89 7.90 12.56 -22.88
CA PRO A 89 8.07 13.49 -21.75
C PRO A 89 6.80 13.52 -20.88
N LEU A 90 6.97 13.65 -19.55
CA LEU A 90 5.90 13.53 -18.56
C LEU A 90 4.68 14.40 -18.89
N ASP A 91 4.88 15.68 -19.22
CA ASP A 91 3.80 16.61 -19.53
C ASP A 91 2.96 16.19 -20.75
N GLN A 92 3.64 15.65 -21.77
CA GLN A 92 2.98 15.14 -22.96
C GLN A 92 2.25 13.83 -22.68
N TRP A 93 2.89 12.95 -21.92
CA TRP A 93 2.29 11.68 -21.50
C TRP A 93 1.02 11.91 -20.68
N LEU A 94 1.06 12.77 -19.68
CA LEU A 94 -0.10 13.10 -18.86
C LEU A 94 -1.21 13.72 -19.70
N ASN A 95 -0.92 14.82 -20.44
CA ASN A 95 -1.96 15.60 -21.10
C ASN A 95 -2.52 14.98 -22.39
N LYS A 96 -1.70 14.18 -23.12
CA LYS A 96 -2.11 13.60 -24.40
C LYS A 96 -2.63 12.16 -24.28
N GLN A 97 -2.19 11.43 -23.26
CA GLN A 97 -2.54 10.01 -23.10
C GLN A 97 -3.31 9.75 -21.80
N VAL A 98 -2.73 10.06 -20.64
CA VAL A 98 -3.29 9.65 -19.34
C VAL A 98 -4.64 10.33 -19.08
N PHE A 99 -4.67 11.64 -18.93
CA PHE A 99 -5.88 12.37 -18.54
C PHE A 99 -7.05 12.18 -19.49
N PRO A 100 -6.89 12.17 -20.84
CA PRO A 100 -7.99 11.89 -21.76
C PRO A 100 -8.57 10.48 -21.67
N LEU A 101 -7.76 9.50 -21.22
CA LEU A 101 -8.20 8.12 -21.03
C LEU A 101 -8.83 7.94 -19.66
N GLU A 102 -8.21 8.48 -18.62
CA GLU A 102 -8.75 8.44 -17.25
C GLU A 102 -10.13 9.11 -17.14
N ALA A 103 -10.35 10.17 -17.89
CA ALA A 103 -11.66 10.84 -17.93
C ALA A 103 -12.82 9.95 -18.46
N LYS A 104 -12.52 8.79 -19.04
CA LYS A 104 -13.50 7.83 -19.54
C LYS A 104 -13.76 6.68 -18.56
N LEU A 105 -12.90 6.52 -17.54
CA LEU A 105 -13.03 5.42 -16.58
C LEU A 105 -14.26 5.63 -15.70
N THR A 106 -14.96 4.53 -15.49
CA THR A 106 -16.01 4.41 -14.47
C THR A 106 -15.46 3.88 -13.16
N GLY A 107 -16.24 3.94 -12.09
CA GLY A 107 -15.86 3.30 -10.83
C GLY A 107 -15.67 1.80 -10.97
N GLU A 108 -16.48 1.12 -11.81
CA GLU A 108 -16.36 -0.31 -12.09
C GLU A 108 -15.02 -0.64 -12.78
N ASP A 109 -14.65 0.16 -13.77
CA ASP A 109 -13.34 0.01 -14.43
C ASP A 109 -12.18 0.13 -13.41
N ILE A 110 -12.22 1.16 -12.57
CA ILE A 110 -11.18 1.38 -11.55
C ILE A 110 -11.13 0.23 -10.53
N TYR A 111 -12.28 -0.32 -10.14
CA TYR A 111 -12.36 -1.47 -9.27
C TYR A 111 -11.66 -2.69 -9.88
N ASP A 112 -11.98 -3.05 -11.11
CA ASP A 112 -11.40 -4.20 -11.79
C ASP A 112 -9.91 -4.02 -12.10
N LEU A 113 -9.51 -2.82 -12.55
CA LEU A 113 -8.11 -2.47 -12.78
C LEU A 113 -7.28 -2.53 -11.49
N THR A 114 -7.85 -2.09 -10.37
CA THR A 114 -7.20 -2.20 -9.05
C THR A 114 -7.04 -3.66 -8.63
N ARG A 115 -8.03 -4.51 -8.87
CA ARG A 115 -7.91 -5.96 -8.60
C ARG A 115 -6.81 -6.61 -9.44
N LEU A 116 -6.68 -6.20 -10.71
CA LEU A 116 -5.58 -6.65 -11.57
C LEU A 116 -4.23 -6.21 -11.00
N ALA A 117 -4.10 -4.95 -10.57
CA ALA A 117 -2.90 -4.45 -9.91
C ALA A 117 -2.56 -5.25 -8.64
N VAL A 118 -3.57 -5.54 -7.80
CA VAL A 118 -3.37 -6.34 -6.58
C VAL A 118 -2.84 -7.74 -6.90
N LEU A 119 -3.32 -8.38 -7.95
CA LEU A 119 -2.80 -9.67 -8.39
C LEU A 119 -1.31 -9.59 -8.73
N GLU A 120 -0.90 -8.55 -9.42
CA GLU A 120 0.52 -8.32 -9.75
C GLU A 120 1.35 -8.01 -8.50
N TYR A 121 0.83 -7.20 -7.57
CA TYR A 121 1.52 -6.93 -6.32
C TYR A 121 1.76 -8.19 -5.51
N LEU A 122 0.74 -9.01 -5.31
CA LEU A 122 0.84 -10.25 -4.55
C LEU A 122 1.80 -11.26 -5.20
N THR A 123 1.75 -11.41 -6.51
CA THR A 123 2.67 -12.30 -7.24
C THR A 123 4.11 -11.80 -7.25
N SER A 124 4.32 -10.51 -7.01
CA SER A 124 5.65 -9.89 -6.84
C SER A 124 6.10 -9.80 -5.37
N GLY A 125 5.31 -10.35 -4.43
CA GLY A 125 5.62 -10.34 -2.99
C GLY A 125 5.33 -9.01 -2.29
N VAL A 126 4.61 -8.09 -2.93
CA VAL A 126 4.15 -6.84 -2.31
C VAL A 126 2.86 -7.11 -1.51
N THR A 127 2.84 -6.74 -0.24
CA THR A 127 1.71 -6.99 0.68
C THR A 127 1.10 -5.71 1.26
N SER A 128 1.64 -4.55 0.92
CA SER A 128 1.11 -3.25 1.32
C SER A 128 1.45 -2.21 0.27
N ILE A 129 0.51 -1.33 -0.03
CA ILE A 129 0.65 -0.27 -1.04
C ILE A 129 0.26 1.09 -0.47
N PHE A 130 0.85 2.16 -1.04
CA PHE A 130 0.38 3.54 -0.96
C PHE A 130 -0.19 3.89 -2.34
N ASP A 131 -1.49 4.13 -2.41
CA ASP A 131 -2.17 4.33 -3.68
C ASP A 131 -2.77 5.74 -3.79
N MET A 132 -2.28 6.50 -4.74
CA MET A 132 -2.81 7.81 -5.10
C MET A 132 -3.50 7.69 -6.45
N TYR A 133 -4.83 7.63 -6.47
CA TYR A 133 -5.57 7.56 -7.72
C TYR A 133 -6.99 8.14 -7.58
N LEU A 134 -7.74 8.08 -8.68
CA LEU A 134 -9.13 8.50 -8.74
C LEU A 134 -10.01 7.61 -7.85
N THR A 135 -11.10 8.15 -7.33
CA THR A 135 -12.12 7.41 -6.56
C THR A 135 -11.54 6.52 -5.44
N PRO A 136 -10.99 7.11 -4.36
CA PRO A 136 -10.37 6.34 -3.26
C PRO A 136 -11.27 5.26 -2.66
N ASP A 137 -12.58 5.51 -2.60
CA ASP A 137 -13.55 4.55 -2.08
C ASP A 137 -13.59 3.25 -2.91
N THR A 138 -13.53 3.34 -4.22
CA THR A 138 -13.52 2.19 -5.13
C THR A 138 -12.25 1.36 -4.98
N ILE A 139 -11.10 2.03 -4.84
CA ILE A 139 -9.81 1.37 -4.59
C ILE A 139 -9.87 0.65 -3.23
N ALA A 140 -10.43 1.32 -2.21
CA ALA A 140 -10.59 0.71 -0.90
C ALA A 140 -11.44 -0.57 -0.96
N GLU A 141 -12.56 -0.56 -1.68
CA GLU A 141 -13.42 -1.73 -1.89
C GLU A 141 -12.65 -2.87 -2.55
N ALA A 142 -11.94 -2.61 -3.65
CA ALA A 142 -11.12 -3.61 -4.32
C ALA A 142 -10.03 -4.19 -3.42
N CYS A 143 -9.38 -3.36 -2.60
CA CYS A 143 -8.38 -3.79 -1.64
C CYS A 143 -8.98 -4.61 -0.49
N LEU A 144 -10.17 -4.26 0.00
CA LEU A 144 -10.87 -5.01 1.04
C LEU A 144 -11.27 -6.40 0.54
N ASP A 145 -11.83 -6.49 -0.65
CA ASP A 145 -12.30 -7.75 -1.24
C ASP A 145 -11.15 -8.70 -1.57
N THR A 146 -9.99 -8.15 -1.89
CA THR A 146 -8.77 -8.93 -2.17
C THR A 146 -7.89 -9.17 -0.95
N GLY A 147 -8.19 -8.53 0.19
CA GLY A 147 -7.38 -8.61 1.40
C GLY A 147 -6.07 -7.82 1.34
N MET A 148 -5.93 -6.88 0.38
CA MET A 148 -4.72 -6.06 0.23
C MET A 148 -4.69 -4.94 1.26
N ARG A 149 -3.53 -4.74 1.89
CA ARG A 149 -3.30 -3.58 2.76
C ARG A 149 -2.99 -2.35 1.93
N CYS A 150 -3.80 -1.30 2.11
CA CYS A 150 -3.67 -0.07 1.33
C CYS A 150 -3.68 1.17 2.24
N VAL A 151 -2.73 2.05 2.01
CA VAL A 151 -2.80 3.45 2.43
C VAL A 151 -3.29 4.24 1.22
N LEU A 152 -4.54 4.67 1.26
CA LEU A 152 -5.09 5.60 0.27
C LEU A 152 -4.41 6.95 0.45
N VAL A 153 -4.08 7.59 -0.65
CA VAL A 153 -3.43 8.90 -0.63
C VAL A 153 -4.27 9.91 -1.39
N SER A 154 -4.42 11.09 -0.83
CA SER A 154 -5.09 12.17 -1.51
C SER A 154 -4.31 12.62 -2.74
N GLY A 155 -4.93 12.55 -3.90
CA GLY A 155 -4.47 13.17 -5.14
C GLY A 155 -5.05 14.58 -5.35
N LEU A 156 -5.30 15.32 -4.27
CA LEU A 156 -5.90 16.67 -4.30
C LEU A 156 -5.15 17.58 -5.26
N ASN A 157 -5.90 18.23 -6.14
CA ASN A 157 -5.41 19.21 -7.10
C ASN A 157 -6.49 20.25 -7.40
N ASN A 158 -6.17 21.24 -8.22
CA ASN A 158 -7.11 22.33 -8.54
C ASN A 158 -8.35 21.91 -9.37
N PHE A 159 -8.40 20.68 -9.87
CA PHE A 159 -9.36 20.26 -10.89
C PHE A 159 -10.32 19.17 -10.43
N SER A 160 -9.93 18.30 -9.49
CA SER A 160 -10.63 17.03 -9.26
C SER A 160 -11.15 16.76 -7.86
N SER A 161 -10.83 17.57 -6.86
CA SER A 161 -11.28 17.35 -5.49
C SER A 161 -11.24 18.64 -4.67
N SER A 162 -11.75 18.61 -3.46
CA SER A 162 -11.72 19.74 -2.54
C SER A 162 -11.10 19.35 -1.20
N PRO A 163 -10.51 20.32 -0.46
CA PRO A 163 -9.98 20.06 0.88
C PRO A 163 -11.01 19.44 1.82
N LYS A 164 -12.27 19.85 1.71
CA LYS A 164 -13.37 19.30 2.50
C LYS A 164 -13.60 17.82 2.22
N GLN A 165 -13.62 17.43 0.95
CA GLN A 165 -13.77 16.04 0.53
C GLN A 165 -12.60 15.19 1.06
N VAL A 166 -11.38 15.68 0.91
CA VAL A 166 -10.17 15.00 1.43
C VAL A 166 -10.24 14.79 2.93
N GLU A 167 -10.72 15.79 3.68
CA GLU A 167 -10.90 15.69 5.13
C GLU A 167 -11.96 14.63 5.49
N GLU A 168 -13.08 14.61 4.79
CA GLU A 168 -14.15 13.61 4.97
C GLU A 168 -13.62 12.19 4.70
N GLU A 169 -12.87 11.97 3.63
CA GLU A 169 -12.23 10.70 3.29
C GLU A 169 -11.19 10.29 4.34
N PHE A 170 -10.35 11.21 4.79
CA PHE A 170 -9.37 10.97 5.84
C PHE A 170 -10.04 10.52 7.14
N LEU A 171 -11.09 11.19 7.56
CA LEU A 171 -11.85 10.84 8.76
C LEU A 171 -12.61 9.51 8.61
N LYS A 172 -13.11 9.22 7.41
CA LYS A 172 -13.82 7.98 7.09
C LYS A 172 -12.91 6.77 7.20
N TRP A 173 -11.79 6.78 6.47
CA TRP A 173 -10.97 5.58 6.30
C TRP A 173 -10.04 5.29 7.48
N ASN A 174 -9.61 6.30 8.22
CA ASN A 174 -8.77 6.10 9.40
C ASN A 174 -9.53 5.58 10.65
N LYS A 175 -10.85 5.44 10.59
CA LYS A 175 -11.67 4.93 11.71
C LYS A 175 -12.18 3.50 11.52
N LYS A 176 -12.17 2.96 10.32
CA LYS A 176 -13.05 1.83 9.98
C LYS A 176 -12.39 0.46 9.84
N ASN A 177 -11.10 0.37 9.51
CA ASN A 177 -10.57 -0.91 9.06
C ASN A 177 -9.08 -1.08 9.38
N SER A 178 -8.66 -2.33 9.59
CA SER A 178 -7.25 -2.66 9.83
C SER A 178 -6.43 -2.80 8.54
N LEU A 179 -7.08 -2.90 7.38
CA LEU A 179 -6.40 -3.02 6.08
C LEU A 179 -6.26 -1.68 5.37
N ILE A 180 -7.23 -0.77 5.56
CA ILE A 180 -7.27 0.51 4.85
C ILE A 180 -6.99 1.64 5.83
N SER A 181 -6.13 2.54 5.42
CA SER A 181 -5.90 3.84 6.03
C SER A 181 -5.85 4.92 4.95
N TYR A 182 -5.85 6.17 5.35
CA TYR A 182 -5.82 7.30 4.43
C TYR A 182 -4.77 8.31 4.88
N GLN A 183 -3.93 8.77 3.96
CA GLN A 183 -2.91 9.78 4.17
C GLN A 183 -3.29 11.08 3.48
N LEU A 184 -3.19 12.20 4.20
CA LEU A 184 -3.33 13.51 3.58
C LEU A 184 -2.23 13.74 2.54
N GLY A 185 -2.58 14.41 1.47
CA GLY A 185 -1.65 14.70 0.40
C GLY A 185 -2.22 15.63 -0.66
N PHE A 186 -1.42 15.89 -1.65
CA PHE A 186 -1.79 16.57 -2.88
C PHE A 186 -1.09 15.88 -4.06
N HIS A 187 -1.60 16.08 -5.26
CA HIS A 187 -1.05 15.38 -6.42
C HIS A 187 0.41 15.80 -6.70
N ALA A 188 0.62 17.05 -7.05
CA ALA A 188 1.94 17.59 -7.39
C ALA A 188 1.96 19.11 -7.27
N GLU A 189 3.15 19.71 -7.20
CA GLU A 189 3.34 21.15 -7.08
C GLU A 189 2.69 21.91 -8.25
N TYR A 190 2.84 21.42 -9.48
CA TYR A 190 2.34 22.05 -10.71
C TYR A 190 0.82 21.91 -10.90
N THR A 191 0.15 21.08 -10.13
CA THR A 191 -1.33 20.91 -10.20
C THR A 191 -2.07 21.62 -9.08
N CYS A 192 -1.36 22.25 -8.15
CA CYS A 192 -1.94 22.86 -6.96
C CYS A 192 -1.63 24.35 -6.84
N SER A 193 -2.62 25.15 -6.49
CA SER A 193 -2.40 26.55 -6.12
C SER A 193 -1.79 26.68 -4.71
N LYS A 194 -1.17 27.80 -4.44
CA LYS A 194 -0.61 28.11 -3.09
C LYS A 194 -1.71 28.04 -2.02
N GLU A 195 -2.91 28.51 -2.30
CA GLU A 195 -4.06 28.47 -1.39
C GLU A 195 -4.45 27.03 -1.05
N LEU A 196 -4.40 26.14 -2.05
CA LEU A 196 -4.70 24.74 -1.85
C LEU A 196 -3.64 24.05 -0.98
N LEU A 197 -2.35 24.31 -1.26
CA LEU A 197 -1.23 23.79 -0.46
C LEU A 197 -1.29 24.27 1.00
N TRP A 198 -1.64 25.54 1.23
CA TRP A 198 -1.86 26.07 2.58
C TRP A 198 -2.96 25.31 3.32
N LYS A 199 -4.10 25.02 2.68
CA LYS A 199 -5.17 24.23 3.30
C LYS A 199 -4.75 22.81 3.63
N VAL A 200 -3.97 22.16 2.77
CA VAL A 200 -3.39 20.83 3.08
C VAL A 200 -2.46 20.92 4.29
N SER A 201 -1.63 21.95 4.35
CA SER A 201 -0.73 22.20 5.49
C SER A 201 -1.52 22.40 6.78
N GLU A 202 -2.56 23.23 6.79
CA GLU A 202 -3.43 23.45 7.95
C GLU A 202 -4.07 22.13 8.45
N MET A 203 -4.60 21.31 7.53
CA MET A 203 -5.13 20.00 7.88
C MET A 203 -4.07 19.07 8.45
N ALA A 204 -2.89 19.01 7.84
CA ALA A 204 -1.79 18.17 8.29
C ALA A 204 -1.34 18.55 9.72
N HIS A 205 -1.24 19.84 10.02
CA HIS A 205 -0.95 20.33 11.37
C HIS A 205 -2.07 20.00 12.36
N HIS A 206 -3.34 20.20 11.95
CA HIS A 206 -4.49 19.91 12.79
C HIS A 206 -4.55 18.44 13.22
N TYR A 207 -4.36 17.54 12.26
CA TYR A 207 -4.41 16.09 12.48
C TYR A 207 -3.06 15.48 12.90
N ARG A 208 -1.99 16.27 12.93
CA ARG A 208 -0.62 15.84 13.26
C ARG A 208 -0.17 14.66 12.40
N THR A 209 -0.39 14.76 11.11
CA THR A 209 -0.06 13.73 10.12
C THR A 209 0.89 14.29 9.07
N PRO A 210 1.78 13.47 8.50
CA PRO A 210 2.60 13.90 7.37
C PRO A 210 1.75 14.14 6.12
N VAL A 211 2.34 14.78 5.12
CA VAL A 211 1.76 15.00 3.80
C VAL A 211 2.50 14.13 2.79
N TYR A 212 1.77 13.57 1.85
CA TYR A 212 2.29 12.74 0.77
C TYR A 212 2.00 13.40 -0.58
N ALA A 213 3.00 13.50 -1.46
CA ALA A 213 2.87 14.17 -2.75
C ALA A 213 3.97 13.73 -3.73
N HIS A 214 3.78 13.99 -5.02
CA HIS A 214 4.85 14.00 -5.99
C HIS A 214 5.59 15.35 -5.87
N ILE A 215 6.88 15.31 -5.70
CA ILE A 215 7.70 16.52 -5.48
C ILE A 215 8.97 16.41 -6.31
N SER A 216 9.31 17.50 -7.01
CA SER A 216 10.55 17.60 -7.79
C SER A 216 10.69 16.48 -8.83
N GLU A 217 9.59 16.12 -9.47
CA GLU A 217 9.52 15.01 -10.41
C GLU A 217 10.24 15.32 -11.72
N THR A 218 10.27 16.61 -12.12
CA THR A 218 10.95 17.09 -13.33
C THR A 218 11.89 18.25 -13.04
N GLU A 219 12.89 18.45 -13.91
CA GLU A 219 13.79 19.60 -13.85
C GLU A 219 13.01 20.93 -13.86
N LYS A 220 11.96 21.01 -14.68
CA LYS A 220 11.09 22.18 -14.78
C LYS A 220 10.45 22.55 -13.44
N GLU A 221 9.92 21.56 -12.71
CA GLU A 221 9.33 21.79 -11.37
C GLU A 221 10.37 22.32 -10.40
N VAL A 222 11.59 21.73 -10.40
CA VAL A 222 12.68 22.18 -9.54
C VAL A 222 13.06 23.62 -9.83
N GLU A 223 13.08 24.02 -11.10
CA GLU A 223 13.40 25.40 -11.49
C GLU A 223 12.27 26.37 -11.14
N GLU A 224 11.02 26.00 -11.39
CA GLU A 224 9.85 26.81 -11.04
C GLU A 224 9.71 27.01 -9.53
N CYS A 225 10.04 26.02 -8.71
CA CYS A 225 10.05 26.13 -7.25
C CYS A 225 11.18 27.02 -6.70
N LYS A 226 12.28 27.21 -7.45
CA LYS A 226 13.38 28.09 -7.07
C LYS A 226 13.16 29.55 -7.45
N ALA A 227 12.27 29.82 -8.38
CA ALA A 227 11.97 31.16 -8.89
C ALA A 227 10.96 31.91 -8.03
#